data_ea330e52ee5bc25fb938bdb2d1dd1540
#
_entry.id   ea330e52ee5bc25fb938bdb2d1dd1540
#
_cell.length_a   1.000
_cell.length_b   1.000
_cell.length_c   1.000
_cell.angle_alpha   90.00
_cell.angle_beta   90.00
_cell.angle_gamma   90.00
#
_symmetry.space_group_name_H-M   'P 1'
#
loop_
_entity.id
_entity.type
_entity.pdbx_description
1 polymer ?
#
loop_
_entity_poly.entity_id
_entity_poly.type
_entity_poly.pdbx_seq_one_letter_code
_entity_poly.pdbx_strand_id
1 'polypeptide(L)'
;MRGLEVRSIAKAYDGRAVLHDVSLSVSRGEVVGLLGPNGAGKTTSFYSVMGLVKPDSGRIYLDGEDITGLPMYRRAILGLGYLPQETSIFRGLTVQQNIQAVLEVVEPAADERAGRLEQLLADFGLTALRGAPAMALSGGERRRCEIARALAAIPSIMLLDEPFAGIDPISIADIRELVRDLKSRDIGVLITDHNVRETLDIVDRACIIYGGQVLFAGSPEDLVKDENVRRLYLGESFEL
;
A
#
# COMPACT_ATOMS: atom_id res chain seq x y z
N MET A 1 -10.58 -1.85 16.70
CA MET A 1 -10.75 -1.82 15.23
C MET A 1 -9.86 -2.90 14.65
N ARG A 2 -10.33 -3.69 13.67
CA ARG A 2 -9.47 -4.59 12.90
C ARG A 2 -8.97 -3.82 11.68
N GLY A 3 -7.65 -3.61 11.60
CA GLY A 3 -7.02 -2.86 10.53
C GLY A 3 -5.97 -1.88 11.03
N LEU A 4 -5.60 -0.92 10.18
CA LEU A 4 -4.63 0.14 10.46
C LEU A 4 -5.34 1.36 11.04
N GLU A 5 -4.77 1.93 12.10
CA GLU A 5 -5.25 3.18 12.68
C GLU A 5 -4.06 4.10 12.98
N VAL A 6 -4.12 5.31 12.47
CA VAL A 6 -3.15 6.38 12.71
C VAL A 6 -3.86 7.47 13.50
N ARG A 7 -3.33 7.84 14.66
CA ARG A 7 -3.91 8.82 15.56
C ARG A 7 -2.95 9.99 15.76
N SER A 8 -3.35 11.15 15.27
CA SER A 8 -2.74 12.46 15.54
C SER A 8 -1.21 12.47 15.38
N ILE A 9 -0.69 11.85 14.31
CA ILE A 9 0.75 11.85 14.08
C ILE A 9 1.23 13.24 13.63
N ALA A 10 2.35 13.67 14.21
CA ALA A 10 3.06 14.86 13.81
C ALA A 10 4.53 14.54 13.49
N LYS A 11 5.12 15.31 12.59
CA LYS A 11 6.53 15.20 12.19
C LYS A 11 7.12 16.52 11.75
N ALA A 12 8.28 16.84 12.28
CA ALA A 12 9.09 17.97 11.84
C ALA A 12 10.48 17.50 11.39
N TYR A 13 11.07 18.21 10.43
CA TYR A 13 12.45 18.07 9.99
C TYR A 13 13.12 19.43 10.10
N ASP A 14 14.23 19.50 10.81
CA ASP A 14 15.01 20.72 11.02
C ASP A 14 14.17 21.95 11.44
N GLY A 15 13.22 21.70 12.36
CA GLY A 15 12.31 22.73 12.86
C GLY A 15 11.12 23.06 11.95
N ARG A 16 11.07 22.52 10.73
CA ARG A 16 9.93 22.68 9.81
C ARG A 16 8.93 21.55 10.02
N ALA A 17 7.75 21.87 10.50
CA ALA A 17 6.66 20.90 10.61
C ALA A 17 6.17 20.48 9.21
N VAL A 18 6.09 19.16 8.98
CA VAL A 18 5.59 18.54 7.74
C VAL A 18 4.25 17.86 7.99
N LEU A 19 4.08 17.26 9.17
CA LEU A 19 2.80 16.76 9.67
C LEU A 19 2.47 17.45 10.96
N HIS A 20 1.22 17.90 11.12
CA HIS A 20 0.76 18.61 12.31
C HIS A 20 -0.15 17.75 13.18
N ASP A 21 -1.15 17.11 12.57
CA ASP A 21 -2.15 16.26 13.24
C ASP A 21 -2.82 15.38 12.18
N VAL A 22 -2.13 14.35 11.73
CA VAL A 22 -2.68 13.46 10.72
C VAL A 22 -3.26 12.23 11.37
N SER A 23 -4.56 12.02 11.17
CA SER A 23 -5.31 10.85 11.60
C SER A 23 -5.99 10.20 10.40
N LEU A 24 -5.82 8.88 10.24
CA LEU A 24 -6.48 8.09 9.22
C LEU A 24 -6.66 6.65 9.69
N SER A 25 -7.53 5.92 9.03
CA SER A 25 -7.74 4.50 9.31
C SER A 25 -7.97 3.73 8.02
N VAL A 26 -7.65 2.44 8.04
CA VAL A 26 -7.95 1.48 6.97
C VAL A 26 -8.46 0.21 7.63
N SER A 27 -9.71 -0.17 7.36
CA SER A 27 -10.28 -1.44 7.82
C SER A 27 -9.79 -2.59 6.94
N ARG A 28 -9.86 -3.83 7.43
CA ARG A 28 -9.66 -4.98 6.57
C ARG A 28 -10.73 -5.01 5.48
N GLY A 29 -10.35 -5.37 4.26
CA GLY A 29 -11.25 -5.36 3.11
C GLY A 29 -11.69 -3.98 2.62
N GLU A 30 -11.12 -2.88 3.17
CA GLU A 30 -11.36 -1.51 2.74
C GLU A 30 -10.17 -1.01 1.90
N VAL A 31 -10.45 -0.23 0.87
CA VAL A 31 -9.44 0.45 0.05
C VAL A 31 -9.51 1.95 0.32
N VAL A 32 -8.42 2.51 0.84
CA VAL A 32 -8.32 3.94 1.19
C VAL A 32 -7.23 4.61 0.36
N GLY A 33 -7.58 5.72 -0.30
CA GLY A 33 -6.65 6.59 -1.00
C GLY A 33 -6.09 7.68 -0.09
N LEU A 34 -4.77 7.84 -0.05
CA LEU A 34 -4.07 8.94 0.63
C LEU A 34 -3.58 9.92 -0.42
N LEU A 35 -4.33 10.98 -0.65
CA LEU A 35 -4.13 11.92 -1.75
C LEU A 35 -3.76 13.33 -1.22
N GLY A 36 -3.38 14.23 -2.13
CA GLY A 36 -3.04 15.60 -1.81
C GLY A 36 -1.91 16.14 -2.71
N PRO A 37 -1.65 17.44 -2.71
CA PRO A 37 -0.61 18.04 -3.54
C PRO A 37 0.80 17.62 -3.12
N ASN A 38 1.80 17.96 -3.97
CA ASN A 38 3.20 17.73 -3.64
C ASN A 38 3.59 18.52 -2.38
N GLY A 39 4.36 17.88 -1.50
CA GLY A 39 4.78 18.49 -0.23
C GLY A 39 3.70 18.53 0.86
N ALA A 40 2.50 17.98 0.62
CA ALA A 40 1.41 17.98 1.61
C ALA A 40 1.66 17.11 2.85
N GLY A 41 2.62 16.17 2.79
CA GLY A 41 2.92 15.25 3.89
C GLY A 41 2.53 13.80 3.61
N LYS A 42 1.99 13.46 2.41
CA LYS A 42 1.58 12.09 2.04
C LYS A 42 2.69 11.06 2.29
N THR A 43 3.84 11.24 1.64
CA THR A 43 4.99 10.33 1.76
C THR A 43 5.47 10.20 3.20
N THR A 44 5.51 11.30 3.96
CA THR A 44 5.90 11.26 5.38
C THR A 44 4.90 10.47 6.21
N SER A 45 3.59 10.64 5.98
CA SER A 45 2.53 9.86 6.64
C SER A 45 2.65 8.39 6.29
N PHE A 46 2.79 8.07 5.02
CA PHE A 46 2.93 6.72 4.50
C PHE A 46 4.19 6.02 5.06
N TYR A 47 5.33 6.70 5.05
CA TYR A 47 6.58 6.18 5.62
C TYR A 47 6.54 6.07 7.16
N SER A 48 5.73 6.90 7.82
CA SER A 48 5.47 6.74 9.26
C SER A 48 4.69 5.45 9.53
N VAL A 49 3.69 5.13 8.71
CA VAL A 49 2.95 3.86 8.78
C VAL A 49 3.87 2.67 8.49
N MET A 50 4.77 2.77 7.54
CA MET A 50 5.74 1.71 7.23
C MET A 50 6.79 1.49 8.32
N GLY A 51 7.08 2.51 9.15
CA GLY A 51 8.16 2.48 10.14
C GLY A 51 9.53 2.88 9.60
N LEU A 52 9.58 3.53 8.43
CA LEU A 52 10.77 4.17 7.87
C LEU A 52 11.01 5.55 8.48
N VAL A 53 9.93 6.24 8.85
CA VAL A 53 9.97 7.53 9.55
C VAL A 53 9.29 7.36 10.90
N LYS A 54 9.97 7.75 11.98
CA LYS A 54 9.36 7.78 13.31
C LYS A 54 8.63 9.11 13.48
N PRO A 55 7.31 9.11 13.76
CA PRO A 55 6.60 10.33 14.11
C PRO A 55 7.14 10.92 15.43
N ASP A 56 7.06 12.23 15.58
CA ASP A 56 7.51 12.93 16.79
C ASP A 56 6.43 12.84 17.88
N SER A 57 5.16 12.75 17.48
CA SER A 57 4.01 12.52 18.37
C SER A 57 2.93 11.71 17.67
N GLY A 58 1.90 11.31 18.40
CA GLY A 58 0.82 10.47 17.92
C GLY A 58 1.12 8.98 18.04
N ARG A 59 0.20 8.14 17.53
CA ARG A 59 0.28 6.69 17.63
C ARG A 59 -0.20 6.02 16.34
N ILE A 60 0.36 4.83 16.07
CA ILE A 60 -0.02 3.99 14.93
C ILE A 60 -0.31 2.59 15.47
N TYR A 61 -1.50 2.06 15.12
CA TYR A 61 -1.95 0.76 15.57
C TYR A 61 -2.23 -0.15 14.37
N LEU A 62 -1.90 -1.43 14.49
CA LEU A 62 -2.28 -2.48 13.56
C LEU A 62 -3.05 -3.55 14.33
N ASP A 63 -4.30 -3.79 13.96
CA ASP A 63 -5.23 -4.71 14.65
C ASP A 63 -5.32 -4.46 16.17
N GLY A 64 -5.17 -3.21 16.60
CA GLY A 64 -5.20 -2.77 18.00
C GLY A 64 -3.84 -2.82 18.72
N GLU A 65 -2.79 -3.37 18.11
CA GLU A 65 -1.44 -3.36 18.66
C GLU A 65 -0.71 -2.05 18.30
N ASP A 66 -0.08 -1.40 19.29
CA ASP A 66 0.74 -0.19 19.05
C ASP A 66 2.04 -0.55 18.34
N ILE A 67 2.14 -0.18 17.07
CA ILE A 67 3.32 -0.40 16.23
C ILE A 67 4.19 0.85 16.07
N THR A 68 3.89 1.95 16.76
CA THR A 68 4.53 3.27 16.56
C THR A 68 6.04 3.21 16.65
N GLY A 69 6.57 2.48 17.64
CA GLY A 69 8.01 2.33 17.86
C GLY A 69 8.67 1.18 17.12
N LEU A 70 7.89 0.34 16.41
CA LEU A 70 8.41 -0.86 15.79
C LEU A 70 9.07 -0.55 14.43
N PRO A 71 10.22 -1.16 14.14
CA PRO A 71 10.85 -1.07 12.83
C PRO A 71 10.04 -1.82 11.76
N MET A 72 10.26 -1.49 10.49
CA MET A 72 9.52 -2.02 9.33
C MET A 72 9.40 -3.55 9.33
N TYR A 73 10.48 -4.29 9.61
CA TYR A 73 10.46 -5.76 9.58
C TYR A 73 9.54 -6.36 10.65
N ARG A 74 9.41 -5.71 11.82
CA ARG A 74 8.47 -6.14 12.87
C ARG A 74 7.02 -5.89 12.44
N ARG A 75 6.76 -4.75 11.81
CA ARG A 75 5.43 -4.44 11.26
C ARG A 75 5.02 -5.42 10.16
N ALA A 76 5.99 -5.85 9.33
CA ALA A 76 5.75 -6.87 8.31
C ALA A 76 5.34 -8.22 8.92
N ILE A 77 6.00 -8.66 10.00
CA ILE A 77 5.62 -9.89 10.74
C ILE A 77 4.22 -9.77 11.35
N LEU A 78 3.80 -8.57 11.76
CA LEU A 78 2.47 -8.31 12.31
C LEU A 78 1.39 -8.19 11.22
N GLY A 79 1.75 -8.26 9.95
CA GLY A 79 0.79 -8.25 8.83
C GLY A 79 0.69 -6.94 8.06
N LEU A 80 1.69 -6.05 8.14
CA LEU A 80 1.76 -4.86 7.30
C LEU A 80 2.59 -5.15 6.04
N GLY A 81 1.93 -5.37 4.91
CA GLY A 81 2.56 -5.58 3.61
C GLY A 81 2.91 -4.26 2.92
N TYR A 82 3.90 -4.28 2.03
CA TYR A 82 4.32 -3.12 1.25
C TYR A 82 4.69 -3.50 -0.18
N LEU A 83 4.16 -2.77 -1.12
CA LEU A 83 4.48 -2.85 -2.54
C LEU A 83 4.99 -1.48 -3.01
N PRO A 84 6.31 -1.31 -3.20
CA PRO A 84 6.89 -0.04 -3.60
C PRO A 84 6.57 0.32 -5.06
N GLN A 85 6.74 1.60 -5.39
CA GLN A 85 6.69 2.12 -6.75
C GLN A 85 7.78 1.49 -7.62
N GLU A 86 9.01 1.44 -7.11
CA GLU A 86 10.13 0.86 -7.82
C GLU A 86 10.14 -0.66 -7.77
N THR A 87 10.74 -1.28 -8.79
CA THR A 87 10.92 -2.73 -8.85
C THR A 87 11.67 -3.26 -7.63
N SER A 88 11.01 -4.14 -6.89
CA SER A 88 11.52 -4.69 -5.62
C SER A 88 11.95 -6.16 -5.71
N ILE A 89 11.85 -6.78 -6.89
CA ILE A 89 12.14 -8.20 -7.06
C ILE A 89 13.60 -8.55 -6.70
N PHE A 90 13.83 -9.68 -6.08
CA PHE A 90 15.17 -10.19 -5.81
C PHE A 90 15.79 -10.70 -7.11
N ARG A 91 16.60 -9.85 -7.74
CA ARG A 91 17.12 -10.02 -9.11
C ARG A 91 17.93 -11.30 -9.32
N GLY A 92 18.66 -11.76 -8.30
CA GLY A 92 19.49 -12.98 -8.35
C GLY A 92 18.72 -14.28 -8.11
N LEU A 93 17.41 -14.21 -7.86
CA LEU A 93 16.59 -15.38 -7.56
C LEU A 93 15.63 -15.70 -8.71
N THR A 94 15.14 -16.94 -8.74
CA THR A 94 14.04 -17.36 -9.61
C THR A 94 12.71 -16.86 -9.07
N VAL A 95 11.62 -16.98 -9.84
CA VAL A 95 10.24 -16.67 -9.42
C VAL A 95 9.90 -17.44 -8.13
N GLN A 96 10.09 -18.75 -8.14
CA GLN A 96 9.84 -19.58 -6.96
C GLN A 96 10.65 -19.13 -5.75
N GLN A 97 11.93 -18.87 -5.93
CA GLN A 97 12.82 -18.45 -4.83
C GLN A 97 12.45 -17.08 -4.26
N ASN A 98 11.93 -16.16 -5.10
CA ASN A 98 11.44 -14.87 -4.63
C ASN A 98 10.29 -15.01 -3.62
N ILE A 99 9.33 -15.89 -3.90
CA ILE A 99 8.18 -16.16 -3.03
C ILE A 99 8.62 -16.97 -1.81
N GLN A 100 9.41 -18.02 -2.04
CA GLN A 100 9.88 -18.93 -1.01
C GLN A 100 10.71 -18.22 0.07
N ALA A 101 11.55 -17.24 -0.30
CA ALA A 101 12.35 -16.46 0.64
C ALA A 101 11.51 -15.75 1.72
N VAL A 102 10.29 -15.34 1.37
CA VAL A 102 9.36 -14.74 2.35
C VAL A 102 8.65 -15.83 3.14
N LEU A 103 8.17 -16.87 2.48
CA LEU A 103 7.51 -17.99 3.16
C LEU A 103 8.40 -18.64 4.23
N GLU A 104 9.70 -18.75 4.01
CA GLU A 104 10.65 -19.30 4.99
C GLU A 104 10.75 -18.47 6.27
N VAL A 105 10.45 -17.17 6.19
CA VAL A 105 10.46 -16.27 7.36
C VAL A 105 9.15 -16.34 8.15
N VAL A 106 8.01 -16.52 7.46
CA VAL A 106 6.70 -16.38 8.10
C VAL A 106 6.01 -17.70 8.42
N GLU A 107 6.38 -18.79 7.73
CA GLU A 107 5.75 -20.11 7.89
C GLU A 107 6.80 -21.16 8.27
N PRO A 108 6.83 -21.62 9.51
CA PRO A 108 7.82 -22.61 9.97
C PRO A 108 7.59 -24.02 9.42
N ALA A 109 6.33 -24.41 9.12
CA ALA A 109 6.01 -25.74 8.66
C ALA A 109 6.33 -25.93 7.17
N ALA A 110 7.20 -26.88 6.83
CA ALA A 110 7.68 -27.09 5.46
C ALA A 110 6.57 -27.47 4.47
N ASP A 111 5.63 -28.33 4.91
CA ASP A 111 4.52 -28.78 4.06
C ASP A 111 3.55 -27.63 3.77
N GLU A 112 3.28 -26.77 4.76
CA GLU A 112 2.42 -25.59 4.60
C GLU A 112 3.07 -24.58 3.67
N ARG A 113 4.39 -24.34 3.80
CA ARG A 113 5.16 -23.50 2.85
C ARG A 113 5.02 -23.99 1.42
N ALA A 114 5.17 -25.31 1.19
CA ALA A 114 5.07 -25.90 -0.13
C ALA A 114 3.68 -25.69 -0.71
N GLY A 115 2.61 -25.96 0.06
CA GLY A 115 1.23 -25.74 -0.36
C GLY A 115 0.95 -24.27 -0.72
N ARG A 116 1.40 -23.33 0.11
CA ARG A 116 1.25 -21.89 -0.14
C ARG A 116 2.02 -21.41 -1.35
N LEU A 117 3.22 -21.91 -1.56
CA LEU A 117 4.01 -21.60 -2.75
C LEU A 117 3.27 -22.00 -4.03
N GLU A 118 2.74 -23.23 -4.09
CA GLU A 118 1.96 -23.71 -5.25
C GLU A 118 0.71 -22.86 -5.45
N GLN A 119 -0.01 -22.52 -4.38
CA GLN A 119 -1.18 -21.66 -4.45
C GLN A 119 -0.84 -20.27 -5.03
N LEU A 120 0.20 -19.60 -4.51
CA LEU A 120 0.60 -18.28 -4.98
C LEU A 120 1.08 -18.31 -6.44
N LEU A 121 1.83 -19.35 -6.84
CA LEU A 121 2.23 -19.51 -8.22
C LEU A 121 1.03 -19.68 -9.15
N ALA A 122 0.01 -20.42 -8.73
CA ALA A 122 -1.22 -20.63 -9.51
C ALA A 122 -2.07 -19.35 -9.58
N ASP A 123 -2.34 -18.72 -8.44
CA ASP A 123 -3.18 -17.51 -8.33
C ASP A 123 -2.66 -16.38 -9.24
N PHE A 124 -1.34 -16.25 -9.35
CA PHE A 124 -0.70 -15.20 -10.16
C PHE A 124 -0.23 -15.64 -11.54
N GLY A 125 -0.62 -16.85 -11.99
CA GLY A 125 -0.25 -17.36 -13.32
C GLY A 125 1.26 -17.51 -13.53
N LEU A 126 2.01 -17.83 -12.46
CA LEU A 126 3.46 -17.93 -12.46
C LEU A 126 3.99 -19.37 -12.49
N THR A 127 3.10 -20.36 -12.50
CA THR A 127 3.48 -21.79 -12.43
C THR A 127 4.46 -22.20 -13.53
N ALA A 128 4.20 -21.78 -14.78
CA ALA A 128 5.08 -22.08 -15.91
C ALA A 128 6.44 -21.35 -15.84
N LEU A 129 6.50 -20.26 -15.05
CA LEU A 129 7.67 -19.40 -14.91
C LEU A 129 8.45 -19.68 -13.62
N ARG A 130 8.06 -20.69 -12.82
CA ARG A 130 8.61 -20.93 -11.48
C ARG A 130 10.14 -20.98 -11.41
N GLY A 131 10.78 -21.61 -12.41
CA GLY A 131 12.23 -21.70 -12.52
C GLY A 131 12.90 -20.56 -13.31
N ALA A 132 12.12 -19.62 -13.85
CA ALA A 132 12.67 -18.52 -14.62
C ALA A 132 13.43 -17.55 -13.72
N PRO A 133 14.63 -17.07 -14.13
CA PRO A 133 15.32 -15.99 -13.44
C PRO A 133 14.46 -14.73 -13.40
N ALA A 134 14.40 -14.05 -12.25
CA ALA A 134 13.60 -12.84 -12.08
C ALA A 134 13.94 -11.74 -13.10
N MET A 135 15.18 -11.68 -13.55
CA MET A 135 15.64 -10.72 -14.56
C MET A 135 15.11 -10.98 -15.97
N ALA A 136 14.64 -12.20 -16.26
CA ALA A 136 14.11 -12.57 -17.58
C ALA A 136 12.61 -12.27 -17.73
N LEU A 137 11.94 -11.87 -16.64
CA LEU A 137 10.51 -11.59 -16.62
C LEU A 137 10.18 -10.29 -17.37
N SER A 138 9.08 -10.29 -18.10
CA SER A 138 8.43 -9.07 -18.60
C SER A 138 7.98 -8.18 -17.42
N GLY A 139 7.61 -6.93 -17.70
CA GLY A 139 7.14 -6.00 -16.67
C GLY A 139 5.94 -6.54 -15.89
N GLY A 140 4.93 -7.05 -16.60
CA GLY A 140 3.72 -7.61 -15.98
C GLY A 140 4.00 -8.89 -15.18
N GLU A 141 4.81 -9.82 -15.71
CA GLU A 141 5.19 -11.03 -14.98
C GLU A 141 5.97 -10.71 -13.71
N ARG A 142 6.88 -9.73 -13.79
CA ARG A 142 7.64 -9.25 -12.65
C ARG A 142 6.73 -8.66 -11.58
N ARG A 143 5.78 -7.82 -11.98
CA ARG A 143 4.81 -7.22 -11.06
C ARG A 143 3.96 -8.28 -10.35
N ARG A 144 3.46 -9.29 -11.09
CA ARG A 144 2.75 -10.43 -10.48
C ARG A 144 3.61 -11.21 -9.47
N CYS A 145 4.90 -11.40 -9.78
CA CYS A 145 5.83 -12.04 -8.85
C CYS A 145 6.08 -11.22 -7.58
N GLU A 146 6.21 -9.90 -7.68
CA GLU A 146 6.33 -8.98 -6.53
C GLU A 146 5.10 -9.02 -5.64
N ILE A 147 3.91 -9.06 -6.25
CA ILE A 147 2.64 -9.16 -5.53
C ILE A 147 2.52 -10.51 -4.83
N ALA A 148 2.77 -11.62 -5.52
CA ALA A 148 2.76 -12.96 -4.94
C ALA A 148 3.73 -13.07 -3.75
N ARG A 149 4.92 -12.47 -3.88
CA ARG A 149 5.90 -12.39 -2.78
C ARG A 149 5.39 -11.55 -1.61
N ALA A 150 4.74 -10.40 -1.85
CA ALA A 150 4.18 -9.58 -0.79
C ALA A 150 3.05 -10.29 -0.04
N LEU A 151 2.21 -11.04 -0.76
CA LEU A 151 1.13 -11.85 -0.19
C LEU A 151 1.63 -13.10 0.56
N ALA A 152 2.82 -13.57 0.26
CA ALA A 152 3.45 -14.66 1.00
C ALA A 152 3.58 -14.34 2.50
N ALA A 153 3.70 -13.04 2.86
CA ALA A 153 3.77 -12.58 4.26
C ALA A 153 2.42 -12.59 5.00
N ILE A 154 1.32 -12.98 4.34
CA ILE A 154 -0.06 -12.98 4.90
C ILE A 154 -0.45 -11.60 5.47
N PRO A 155 -0.37 -10.53 4.71
CA PRO A 155 -0.68 -9.22 5.24
C PRO A 155 -2.15 -9.07 5.57
N SER A 156 -2.46 -8.32 6.65
CA SER A 156 -3.80 -7.84 6.94
C SER A 156 -4.08 -6.48 6.33
N ILE A 157 -3.02 -5.70 6.13
CA ILE A 157 -3.04 -4.40 5.45
C ILE A 157 -1.91 -4.37 4.42
N MET A 158 -2.21 -3.92 3.21
CA MET A 158 -1.24 -3.71 2.13
C MET A 158 -1.08 -2.22 1.86
N LEU A 159 0.16 -1.76 1.82
CA LEU A 159 0.53 -0.40 1.43
C LEU A 159 0.99 -0.40 -0.03
N LEU A 160 0.34 0.38 -0.90
CA LEU A 160 0.70 0.55 -2.30
C LEU A 160 1.22 1.97 -2.54
N ASP A 161 2.49 2.08 -2.89
CA ASP A 161 3.17 3.36 -3.11
C ASP A 161 3.18 3.69 -4.60
N GLU A 162 2.39 4.69 -4.98
CA GLU A 162 2.25 5.20 -6.35
C GLU A 162 2.07 4.08 -7.42
N PRO A 163 1.08 3.16 -7.24
CA PRO A 163 0.95 2.00 -8.12
C PRO A 163 0.60 2.36 -9.57
N PHE A 164 0.09 3.57 -9.84
CA PHE A 164 -0.23 4.06 -11.19
C PHE A 164 0.88 4.91 -11.83
N ALA A 165 1.99 5.16 -11.11
CA ALA A 165 3.03 6.02 -11.62
C ALA A 165 3.82 5.36 -12.76
N GLY A 166 3.89 6.04 -13.91
CA GLY A 166 4.72 5.61 -15.05
C GLY A 166 4.28 4.32 -15.74
N ILE A 167 3.04 3.86 -15.52
CA ILE A 167 2.51 2.68 -16.19
C ILE A 167 1.64 3.04 -17.40
N ASP A 168 1.57 2.13 -18.34
CA ASP A 168 0.70 2.26 -19.52
C ASP A 168 -0.77 1.94 -19.18
N PRO A 169 -1.75 2.37 -20.01
CA PRO A 169 -3.17 2.16 -19.75
C PRO A 169 -3.60 0.68 -19.60
N ILE A 170 -2.88 -0.26 -20.21
CA ILE A 170 -3.19 -1.69 -20.09
C ILE A 170 -2.84 -2.16 -18.67
N SER A 171 -1.70 -1.74 -18.17
CA SER A 171 -1.23 -2.07 -16.82
C SER A 171 -2.06 -1.46 -15.71
N ILE A 172 -2.85 -0.40 -15.98
CA ILE A 172 -3.84 0.14 -15.03
C ILE A 172 -4.89 -0.92 -14.68
N ALA A 173 -5.35 -1.69 -15.66
CA ALA A 173 -6.31 -2.77 -15.43
C ALA A 173 -5.76 -3.83 -14.47
N ASP A 174 -4.49 -4.18 -14.60
CA ASP A 174 -3.81 -5.14 -13.72
C ASP A 174 -3.77 -4.66 -12.26
N ILE A 175 -3.53 -3.35 -12.04
CA ILE A 175 -3.57 -2.77 -10.69
C ILE A 175 -4.99 -2.77 -10.11
N ARG A 176 -5.99 -2.45 -10.93
CA ARG A 176 -7.40 -2.51 -10.51
C ARG A 176 -7.80 -3.93 -10.11
N GLU A 177 -7.37 -4.93 -10.88
CA GLU A 177 -7.62 -6.35 -10.56
C GLU A 177 -6.90 -6.77 -9.26
N LEU A 178 -5.62 -6.38 -9.11
CA LEU A 178 -4.88 -6.60 -7.87
C LEU A 178 -5.62 -6.05 -6.65
N VAL A 179 -6.07 -4.79 -6.70
CA VAL A 179 -6.75 -4.16 -5.57
C VAL A 179 -8.06 -4.87 -5.24
N ARG A 180 -8.82 -5.32 -6.26
CA ARG A 180 -10.04 -6.13 -6.07
C ARG A 180 -9.72 -7.49 -5.43
N ASP A 181 -8.64 -8.16 -5.87
CA ASP A 181 -8.21 -9.44 -5.29
C ASP A 181 -7.82 -9.27 -3.81
N LEU A 182 -7.03 -8.24 -3.48
CA LEU A 182 -6.66 -7.92 -2.09
C LEU A 182 -7.91 -7.70 -1.23
N LYS A 183 -8.87 -6.90 -1.71
CA LYS A 183 -10.13 -6.63 -1.03
C LYS A 183 -10.95 -7.92 -0.82
N SER A 184 -11.03 -8.79 -1.82
CA SER A 184 -11.75 -10.06 -1.75
C SER A 184 -11.17 -11.04 -0.72
N ARG A 185 -9.88 -10.90 -0.41
CA ARG A 185 -9.15 -11.66 0.61
C ARG A 185 -9.22 -11.03 2.01
N ASP A 186 -10.07 -10.04 2.24
CA ASP A 186 -10.19 -9.28 3.50
C ASP A 186 -8.89 -8.53 3.87
N ILE A 187 -8.08 -8.15 2.88
CA ILE A 187 -6.88 -7.34 3.07
C ILE A 187 -7.25 -5.88 2.87
N GLY A 188 -7.00 -5.04 3.89
CA GLY A 188 -7.16 -3.59 3.76
C GLY A 188 -6.03 -3.00 2.91
N VAL A 189 -6.33 -1.97 2.12
CA VAL A 189 -5.34 -1.37 1.21
C VAL A 189 -5.25 0.13 1.45
N LEU A 190 -4.04 0.65 1.66
CA LEU A 190 -3.74 2.08 1.65
C LEU A 190 -2.93 2.40 0.40
N ILE A 191 -3.47 3.27 -0.45
CA ILE A 191 -2.85 3.67 -1.72
C ILE A 191 -2.44 5.14 -1.63
N THR A 192 -1.21 5.47 -2.03
CA THR A 192 -0.84 6.85 -2.36
C THR A 192 -0.49 6.94 -3.83
N ASP A 193 -1.02 7.98 -4.53
CA ASP A 193 -0.74 8.18 -5.95
C ASP A 193 -0.91 9.65 -6.34
N HIS A 194 -0.37 10.02 -7.50
CA HIS A 194 -0.58 11.31 -8.13
C HIS A 194 -1.75 11.29 -9.13
N ASN A 195 -2.11 10.11 -9.63
CA ASN A 195 -3.22 9.93 -10.55
C ASN A 195 -4.54 9.85 -9.77
N VAL A 196 -5.11 11.03 -9.53
CA VAL A 196 -6.31 11.17 -8.71
C VAL A 196 -7.49 10.39 -9.27
N ARG A 197 -7.74 10.46 -10.60
CA ARG A 197 -8.88 9.78 -11.24
C ARG A 197 -8.80 8.28 -11.06
N GLU A 198 -7.66 7.67 -11.45
CA GLU A 198 -7.46 6.23 -11.33
C GLU A 198 -7.59 5.76 -9.89
N THR A 199 -7.11 6.56 -8.94
CA THR A 199 -7.20 6.24 -7.52
C THR A 199 -8.65 6.31 -7.04
N LEU A 200 -9.38 7.39 -7.36
CA LEU A 200 -10.78 7.56 -6.92
C LEU A 200 -11.71 6.50 -7.50
N ASP A 201 -11.41 5.95 -8.69
CA ASP A 201 -12.17 4.86 -9.31
C ASP A 201 -12.10 3.52 -8.57
N ILE A 202 -11.11 3.33 -7.70
CA ILE A 202 -10.87 2.03 -7.04
C ILE A 202 -10.95 2.06 -5.52
N VAL A 203 -10.99 3.25 -4.90
CA VAL A 203 -11.03 3.38 -3.45
C VAL A 203 -12.47 3.43 -2.93
N ASP A 204 -12.70 2.88 -1.75
CA ASP A 204 -13.95 3.02 -1.03
C ASP A 204 -14.04 4.39 -0.33
N ARG A 205 -12.88 4.91 0.08
CA ARG A 205 -12.75 6.19 0.78
C ARG A 205 -11.41 6.85 0.45
N ALA A 206 -11.40 8.17 0.39
CA ALA A 206 -10.18 8.94 0.22
C ALA A 206 -9.93 9.88 1.40
N CYS A 207 -8.64 10.03 1.73
CA CYS A 207 -8.14 10.98 2.71
C CYS A 207 -7.25 11.98 1.99
N ILE A 208 -7.62 13.27 2.01
CA ILE A 208 -6.83 14.35 1.40
C ILE A 208 -5.97 15.00 2.46
N ILE A 209 -4.65 14.97 2.27
CA ILE A 209 -3.72 15.74 3.09
C ILE A 209 -3.38 17.05 2.38
N TYR A 210 -3.48 18.14 3.13
CA TYR A 210 -3.10 19.48 2.69
C TYR A 210 -2.38 20.22 3.83
N GLY A 211 -1.19 20.76 3.56
CA GLY A 211 -0.42 21.49 4.58
C GLY A 211 -0.14 20.70 5.86
N GLY A 212 0.08 19.39 5.75
CA GLY A 212 0.40 18.52 6.91
C GLY A 212 -0.79 18.13 7.78
N GLN A 213 -2.02 18.37 7.32
CA GLN A 213 -3.26 18.03 8.03
C GLN A 213 -4.24 17.31 7.10
N VAL A 214 -5.19 16.58 7.67
CA VAL A 214 -6.29 16.00 6.92
C VAL A 214 -7.29 17.10 6.58
N LEU A 215 -7.39 17.44 5.30
CA LEU A 215 -8.36 18.40 4.76
C LEU A 215 -9.75 17.77 4.62
N PHE A 216 -9.78 16.51 4.18
CA PHE A 216 -11.02 15.77 3.90
C PHE A 216 -10.81 14.28 4.11
N ALA A 217 -11.83 13.59 4.59
CA ALA A 217 -11.88 12.13 4.62
C ALA A 217 -13.33 11.67 4.38
N GLY A 218 -13.58 10.92 3.30
CA GLY A 218 -14.93 10.49 2.92
C GLY A 218 -14.95 9.68 1.64
N SER A 219 -16.16 9.46 1.09
CA SER A 219 -16.33 8.77 -0.19
C SER A 219 -15.79 9.58 -1.37
N PRO A 220 -15.43 8.95 -2.51
CA PRO A 220 -15.08 9.66 -3.74
C PRO A 220 -16.16 10.66 -4.18
N GLU A 221 -17.44 10.30 -4.08
CA GLU A 221 -18.58 11.14 -4.45
C GLU A 221 -18.69 12.40 -3.59
N ASP A 222 -18.41 12.30 -2.28
CA ASP A 222 -18.42 13.43 -1.36
C ASP A 222 -17.19 14.31 -1.56
N LEU A 223 -16.04 13.68 -1.86
CA LEU A 223 -14.78 14.36 -2.10
C LEU A 223 -14.89 15.34 -3.29
N VAL A 224 -15.47 14.92 -4.41
CA VAL A 224 -15.59 15.78 -5.60
C VAL A 224 -16.59 16.92 -5.44
N LYS A 225 -17.47 16.84 -4.43
CA LYS A 225 -18.43 17.89 -4.09
C LYS A 225 -17.90 18.89 -3.06
N ASP A 226 -16.83 18.52 -2.32
CA ASP A 226 -16.28 19.38 -1.28
C ASP A 226 -15.61 20.63 -1.88
N GLU A 227 -16.09 21.80 -1.50
CA GLU A 227 -15.62 23.10 -2.03
C GLU A 227 -14.15 23.37 -1.69
N ASN A 228 -13.67 22.95 -0.53
CA ASN A 228 -12.27 23.14 -0.14
C ASN A 228 -11.33 22.21 -0.92
N VAL A 229 -11.74 20.96 -1.12
CA VAL A 229 -10.98 19.99 -1.93
C VAL A 229 -10.90 20.46 -3.37
N ARG A 230 -12.01 20.92 -3.97
CA ARG A 230 -12.00 21.50 -5.32
C ARG A 230 -11.08 22.70 -5.43
N ARG A 231 -11.22 23.67 -4.54
CA ARG A 231 -10.43 24.91 -4.56
C ARG A 231 -8.95 24.69 -4.34
N LEU A 232 -8.56 23.78 -3.43
CA LEU A 232 -7.18 23.63 -2.95
C LEU A 232 -6.41 22.51 -3.65
N TYR A 233 -7.10 21.54 -4.27
CA TYR A 233 -6.47 20.34 -4.80
C TYR A 233 -6.93 19.92 -6.19
N LEU A 234 -8.23 19.71 -6.42
CA LEU A 234 -8.74 19.15 -7.68
C LEU A 234 -8.80 20.17 -8.82
N GLY A 235 -9.08 21.44 -8.49
CA GLY A 235 -9.50 22.46 -9.46
C GLY A 235 -11.01 22.44 -9.74
N GLU A 236 -11.56 23.57 -10.15
CA GLU A 236 -13.01 23.72 -10.33
C GLU A 236 -13.60 22.89 -11.47
N SER A 237 -12.79 22.58 -12.49
CA SER A 237 -13.19 21.82 -13.68
C SER A 237 -13.05 20.31 -13.54
N PHE A 238 -12.67 19.80 -12.36
CA PHE A 238 -12.48 18.35 -12.15
C PHE A 238 -13.81 17.62 -12.16
N GLU A 239 -13.90 16.55 -12.96
CA GLU A 239 -15.02 15.59 -13.04
C GLU A 239 -14.44 14.16 -12.96
N LEU A 240 -15.16 13.26 -12.28
CA LEU A 240 -14.86 11.83 -12.22
C LEU A 240 -15.22 11.13 -13.52
#